data_857d8ff531d3e30bc42f0290b50d73c1
#
_entry.id   857d8ff531d3e30bc42f0290b50d73c1
#
_cell.length_a   1.000
_cell.length_b   1.000
_cell.length_c   1.000
_cell.angle_alpha   90.00
_cell.angle_beta   90.00
_cell.angle_gamma   90.00
#
_symmetry.space_group_name_H-M   'P 1'
#
loop_
_entity.id
_entity.type
_entity.pdbx_description
1 polymer ?
#
loop_
_entity_poly.entity_id
_entity_poly.type
_entity_poly.pdbx_seq_one_letter_code
_entity_poly.pdbx_strand_id
1 'polypeptide(L)'
;MGIDLSEKETRKEIIDPILNRVGWKTGGHYVKEEVNPVKSNFVTKEYVGIEKGIERNVDRFIDYVLLDEDRSPIAIVEAKKTSIDVEKGEIQSRTYREDIEKQLKIKIPIFLTNGHKWYYVDDLDRRRQVALPFNQKDLHRIISLMKKRKDPSNVKINPKIVDRQRGIEAVKLVLEHFSKGHREALVNMATGTGKTRVAIAIIDGLIKAECAQKVLFVVDRISLGNQAKEKGFKKYFPDSPICELNEEGYSDSARFYVSTVQTLMSSQKPRGKFYEKFGTGAFDLIVFDEAHRSYYDRNNDIFKYFDALKIGLTATPSSEDTKDTFELFNCEKGKPTVKYDYWDAVNDKVLVPYVGDIIETKVLSLGIEGKKLSKELQQALKLQEAEPETFQTPGSKFEKL
;
A
#
# COMPACT_ATOMS: atom_id res chain seq x y z
N MET A 1 -9.06 21.21 22.42
CA MET A 1 -8.74 20.37 23.58
C MET A 1 -9.52 19.07 23.40
N GLY A 2 -8.82 17.95 23.21
CA GLY A 2 -9.48 16.64 23.12
C GLY A 2 -10.00 16.23 24.51
N ILE A 3 -11.16 15.61 24.57
CA ILE A 3 -11.74 15.07 25.81
C ILE A 3 -10.81 13.94 26.27
N ASP A 4 -10.30 14.01 27.49
CA ASP A 4 -9.49 12.93 28.10
C ASP A 4 -10.44 11.86 28.63
N LEU A 5 -10.74 10.87 27.79
CA LEU A 5 -11.61 9.75 28.15
C LEU A 5 -10.82 8.68 28.89
N SER A 6 -11.42 8.07 29.89
CA SER A 6 -10.93 6.86 30.54
C SER A 6 -10.81 5.71 29.49
N GLU A 7 -10.06 4.67 29.78
CA GLU A 7 -9.93 3.51 28.88
C GLU A 7 -11.29 2.86 28.54
N LYS A 8 -12.16 2.74 29.55
CA LYS A 8 -13.53 2.20 29.38
C LYS A 8 -14.42 3.08 28.50
N GLU A 9 -14.35 4.39 28.65
CA GLU A 9 -15.07 5.36 27.81
C GLU A 9 -14.49 5.36 26.40
N THR A 10 -13.15 5.35 26.25
CA THR A 10 -12.48 5.23 24.96
C THR A 10 -12.93 3.98 24.19
N ARG A 11 -13.05 2.85 24.88
CA ARG A 11 -13.57 1.61 24.29
C ARG A 11 -14.98 1.80 23.77
N LYS A 12 -15.90 2.25 24.62
CA LYS A 12 -17.32 2.35 24.26
C LYS A 12 -17.64 3.44 23.24
N GLU A 13 -17.02 4.60 23.38
CA GLU A 13 -17.39 5.78 22.58
C GLU A 13 -16.64 5.88 21.26
N ILE A 14 -15.42 5.30 21.17
CA ILE A 14 -14.58 5.44 20.00
C ILE A 14 -14.25 4.08 19.37
N ILE A 15 -13.75 3.12 20.15
CA ILE A 15 -13.22 1.85 19.60
C ILE A 15 -14.35 0.95 19.12
N ASP A 16 -15.42 0.75 19.91
CA ASP A 16 -16.57 -0.06 19.54
C ASP A 16 -17.24 0.42 18.24
N PRO A 17 -17.52 1.71 18.05
CA PRO A 17 -18.04 2.22 16.77
C PRO A 17 -17.11 1.95 15.60
N ILE A 18 -15.78 2.06 15.77
CA ILE A 18 -14.81 1.78 14.72
C ILE A 18 -14.80 0.29 14.38
N LEU A 19 -14.73 -0.60 15.36
CA LEU A 19 -14.81 -2.05 15.17
C LEU A 19 -16.11 -2.44 14.46
N ASN A 20 -17.25 -1.90 14.89
CA ASN A 20 -18.54 -2.13 14.23
C ASN A 20 -18.55 -1.62 12.78
N ARG A 21 -17.96 -0.46 12.50
CA ARG A 21 -17.85 0.11 11.14
C ARG A 21 -17.08 -0.80 10.18
N VAL A 22 -16.01 -1.45 10.65
CA VAL A 22 -15.21 -2.37 9.83
C VAL A 22 -15.74 -3.80 9.82
N GLY A 23 -16.89 -4.04 10.46
CA GLY A 23 -17.62 -5.33 10.40
C GLY A 23 -17.49 -6.21 11.64
N TRP A 24 -16.74 -5.81 12.66
CA TRP A 24 -16.68 -6.49 13.94
C TRP A 24 -17.85 -6.06 14.82
N LYS A 25 -18.79 -6.96 15.07
CA LYS A 25 -19.93 -6.68 15.95
C LYS A 25 -19.48 -6.87 17.41
N THR A 26 -19.19 -5.78 18.11
CA THR A 26 -18.89 -5.80 19.54
C THR A 26 -20.08 -6.35 20.32
N GLY A 27 -19.83 -7.16 21.35
CA GLY A 27 -20.90 -7.94 22.03
C GLY A 27 -21.46 -9.12 21.22
N GLY A 28 -20.97 -9.35 19.99
CA GLY A 28 -21.38 -10.46 19.13
C GLY A 28 -20.53 -11.72 19.28
N HIS A 29 -20.76 -12.69 18.40
CA HIS A 29 -20.11 -14.00 18.47
C HIS A 29 -18.61 -13.98 18.12
N TYR A 30 -18.16 -13.00 17.32
CA TYR A 30 -16.80 -12.93 16.77
C TYR A 30 -15.90 -11.93 17.47
N VAL A 31 -16.40 -11.23 18.51
CA VAL A 31 -15.63 -10.33 19.36
C VAL A 31 -15.84 -10.76 20.80
N LYS A 32 -14.76 -11.08 21.52
CA LYS A 32 -14.78 -11.34 22.94
C LYS A 32 -14.07 -10.20 23.66
N GLU A 33 -14.69 -9.70 24.71
CA GLU A 33 -14.22 -8.60 25.51
C GLU A 33 -13.72 -9.09 26.88
N GLU A 34 -12.70 -8.40 27.43
CA GLU A 34 -12.18 -8.69 28.76
C GLU A 34 -11.79 -10.16 28.98
N VAL A 35 -11.04 -10.70 28.02
CA VAL A 35 -10.64 -12.12 27.99
C VAL A 35 -9.40 -12.37 28.83
N ASN A 36 -9.45 -13.28 29.78
CA ASN A 36 -8.25 -13.76 30.48
C ASN A 36 -7.56 -14.85 29.66
N PRO A 37 -6.36 -14.61 29.09
CA PRO A 37 -5.72 -15.54 28.16
C PRO A 37 -5.29 -16.86 28.80
N VAL A 38 -5.05 -16.87 30.12
CA VAL A 38 -4.62 -18.06 30.87
C VAL A 38 -5.81 -18.96 31.23
N LYS A 39 -6.96 -18.33 31.52
CA LYS A 39 -8.18 -19.03 31.92
C LYS A 39 -9.06 -19.47 30.75
N SER A 40 -8.80 -18.96 29.55
CA SER A 40 -9.59 -19.24 28.35
C SER A 40 -8.98 -20.40 27.57
N ASN A 41 -9.82 -21.38 27.19
CA ASN A 41 -9.37 -22.48 26.33
C ASN A 41 -9.74 -22.19 24.87
N PHE A 42 -8.75 -21.79 24.06
CA PHE A 42 -8.92 -21.48 22.66
C PHE A 42 -8.86 -22.70 21.74
N VAL A 43 -8.43 -23.88 22.26
CA VAL A 43 -8.23 -25.09 21.47
C VAL A 43 -9.54 -25.84 21.25
N THR A 44 -10.44 -25.82 22.22
CA THR A 44 -11.70 -26.61 22.20
C THR A 44 -12.83 -25.99 21.40
N LYS A 45 -12.63 -24.81 20.80
CA LYS A 45 -13.68 -24.03 20.10
C LYS A 45 -14.89 -23.65 20.96
N GLU A 46 -14.93 -24.12 22.19
CA GLU A 46 -15.90 -23.74 23.21
C GLU A 46 -15.19 -22.93 24.29
N TYR A 47 -15.65 -21.72 24.50
CA TYR A 47 -15.25 -20.94 25.67
C TYR A 47 -15.89 -21.55 26.92
N VAL A 48 -15.31 -22.66 27.40
CA VAL A 48 -15.69 -23.22 28.69
C VAL A 48 -14.94 -22.47 29.77
N GLY A 49 -15.68 -21.75 30.58
CA GLY A 49 -15.10 -21.00 31.67
C GLY A 49 -14.34 -21.91 32.64
N ILE A 50 -13.14 -21.47 33.00
CA ILE A 50 -12.38 -21.77 34.22
C ILE A 50 -12.11 -23.23 34.49
N GLU A 51 -10.96 -23.75 34.09
CA GLU A 51 -10.32 -24.85 34.81
C GLU A 51 -9.65 -24.31 36.08
N LYS A 52 -10.12 -24.80 37.21
CA LYS A 52 -9.51 -24.57 38.53
C LYS A 52 -8.15 -25.27 38.57
N GLY A 53 -7.07 -24.51 38.77
CA GLY A 53 -5.86 -25.18 39.18
C GLY A 53 -4.49 -24.54 38.91
N ILE A 54 -4.39 -23.31 38.39
CA ILE A 54 -3.08 -22.63 38.36
C ILE A 54 -3.29 -21.20 38.90
N GLU A 55 -3.00 -21.04 40.21
CA GLU A 55 -2.81 -19.72 40.80
C GLU A 55 -1.51 -19.10 40.23
N ARG A 56 -1.59 -18.44 39.11
CA ARG A 56 -0.69 -17.33 38.79
C ARG A 56 -1.51 -16.06 38.92
N ASN A 57 -1.27 -15.39 40.03
CA ASN A 57 -1.80 -14.07 40.40
C ASN A 57 -1.46 -13.06 39.30
N VAL A 58 -2.33 -12.91 38.32
CA VAL A 58 -2.45 -11.67 37.54
C VAL A 58 -3.84 -11.61 36.94
N ASP A 59 -4.65 -10.67 37.44
CA ASP A 59 -5.88 -10.22 36.76
C ASP A 59 -5.48 -9.46 35.50
N ARG A 60 -5.09 -10.19 34.45
CA ARG A 60 -4.71 -9.66 33.14
C ARG A 60 -5.83 -10.00 32.17
N PHE A 61 -6.43 -8.98 31.60
CA PHE A 61 -7.49 -9.14 30.61
C PHE A 61 -7.06 -8.48 29.31
N ILE A 62 -7.31 -9.19 28.20
CA ILE A 62 -7.21 -8.65 26.85
C ILE A 62 -8.50 -7.88 26.60
N ASP A 63 -8.40 -6.63 26.15
CA ASP A 63 -9.58 -5.81 25.90
C ASP A 63 -10.53 -6.43 24.88
N TYR A 64 -9.99 -6.87 23.73
CA TYR A 64 -10.76 -7.61 22.73
C TYR A 64 -9.94 -8.73 22.10
N VAL A 65 -10.57 -9.87 21.90
CA VAL A 65 -10.09 -10.97 21.05
C VAL A 65 -11.03 -11.07 19.85
N LEU A 66 -10.47 -10.93 18.65
CA LEU A 66 -11.17 -11.06 17.39
C LEU A 66 -11.09 -12.50 16.94
N LEU A 67 -12.25 -13.07 16.58
CA LEU A 67 -12.39 -14.49 16.24
C LEU A 67 -12.72 -14.68 14.76
N ASP A 68 -12.23 -15.76 14.20
CA ASP A 68 -12.61 -16.24 12.87
C ASP A 68 -14.00 -16.91 12.86
N GLU A 69 -14.47 -17.32 11.69
CA GLU A 69 -15.74 -18.04 11.50
C GLU A 69 -15.80 -19.33 12.33
N ASP A 70 -14.67 -20.02 12.49
CA ASP A 70 -14.53 -21.20 13.31
C ASP A 70 -14.30 -20.90 14.81
N ARG A 71 -14.40 -19.61 15.20
CA ARG A 71 -14.18 -19.10 16.56
C ARG A 71 -12.74 -19.21 17.07
N SER A 72 -11.78 -19.53 16.23
CA SER A 72 -10.38 -19.44 16.62
C SER A 72 -9.94 -17.97 16.72
N PRO A 73 -9.09 -17.58 17.70
CA PRO A 73 -8.53 -16.24 17.76
C PRO A 73 -7.68 -15.93 16.53
N ILE A 74 -7.92 -14.78 15.92
CA ILE A 74 -7.15 -14.29 14.76
C ILE A 74 -6.51 -12.92 14.98
N ALA A 75 -6.89 -12.19 16.00
CA ALA A 75 -6.21 -10.98 16.41
C ALA A 75 -6.56 -10.60 17.85
N ILE A 76 -5.70 -9.79 18.47
CA ILE A 76 -5.93 -9.12 19.74
C ILE A 76 -6.09 -7.63 19.48
N VAL A 77 -6.96 -6.95 20.22
CA VAL A 77 -7.00 -5.49 20.29
C VAL A 77 -6.75 -5.07 21.72
N GLU A 78 -5.73 -4.24 21.93
CA GLU A 78 -5.41 -3.63 23.22
C GLU A 78 -5.71 -2.14 23.15
N ALA A 79 -6.56 -1.69 24.04
CA ALA A 79 -6.98 -0.31 24.15
C ALA A 79 -6.17 0.44 25.21
N LYS A 80 -5.98 1.73 24.99
CA LYS A 80 -5.45 2.66 25.98
C LYS A 80 -6.34 3.90 25.99
N LYS A 81 -6.33 4.63 27.11
CA LYS A 81 -7.06 5.90 27.18
C LYS A 81 -6.51 6.91 26.18
N THR A 82 -7.34 7.84 25.75
CA THR A 82 -7.04 8.80 24.67
C THR A 82 -5.76 9.61 24.86
N SER A 83 -5.39 9.91 26.13
CA SER A 83 -4.21 10.70 26.50
C SER A 83 -2.91 9.89 26.62
N ILE A 84 -2.97 8.54 26.57
CA ILE A 84 -1.78 7.70 26.72
C ILE A 84 -1.21 7.33 25.33
N ASP A 85 0.12 7.31 25.26
CA ASP A 85 0.82 6.75 24.11
C ASP A 85 0.55 5.23 24.01
N VAL A 86 0.15 4.81 22.82
CA VAL A 86 -0.24 3.42 22.51
C VAL A 86 0.91 2.44 22.75
N GLU A 87 2.16 2.89 22.73
CA GLU A 87 3.36 2.06 22.93
C GLU A 87 3.38 1.34 24.28
N LYS A 88 2.81 1.93 25.33
CA LYS A 88 2.75 1.30 26.66
C LYS A 88 1.92 0.02 26.70
N GLY A 89 0.97 -0.17 25.77
CA GLY A 89 0.18 -1.39 25.65
C GLY A 89 0.88 -2.55 24.93
N GLU A 90 1.95 -2.26 24.21
CA GLU A 90 2.58 -3.27 23.34
C GLU A 90 3.21 -4.43 24.10
N ILE A 91 3.95 -4.16 25.19
CA ILE A 91 4.61 -5.20 25.99
C ILE A 91 3.56 -6.14 26.60
N GLN A 92 2.48 -5.57 27.12
CA GLN A 92 1.38 -6.32 27.71
C GLN A 92 0.69 -7.22 26.67
N SER A 93 0.38 -6.68 25.51
CA SER A 93 -0.28 -7.41 24.41
C SER A 93 0.60 -8.53 23.86
N ARG A 94 1.91 -8.33 23.80
CA ARG A 94 2.88 -9.39 23.39
C ARG A 94 2.85 -10.57 24.36
N THR A 95 2.80 -10.31 25.67
CA THR A 95 2.68 -11.37 26.69
C THR A 95 1.37 -12.14 26.52
N TYR A 96 0.26 -11.46 26.28
CA TYR A 96 -1.03 -12.11 26.02
C TYR A 96 -1.00 -12.98 24.77
N ARG A 97 -0.38 -12.45 23.68
CA ARG A 97 -0.21 -13.21 22.46
C ARG A 97 0.59 -14.47 22.66
N GLU A 98 1.67 -14.44 23.45
CA GLU A 98 2.47 -15.63 23.78
C GLU A 98 1.63 -16.71 24.49
N ASP A 99 0.70 -16.32 25.37
CA ASP A 99 -0.17 -17.28 26.04
C ASP A 99 -1.17 -17.91 25.06
N ILE A 100 -1.70 -17.16 24.08
CA ILE A 100 -2.54 -17.69 23.02
C ILE A 100 -1.71 -18.56 22.06
N GLU A 101 -0.49 -18.13 21.71
CA GLU A 101 0.41 -18.87 20.82
C GLU A 101 0.76 -20.25 21.37
N LYS A 102 1.00 -20.38 22.68
CA LYS A 102 1.23 -21.67 23.34
C LYS A 102 0.07 -22.65 23.13
N GLN A 103 -1.15 -22.14 23.10
CA GLN A 103 -2.35 -22.96 22.90
C GLN A 103 -2.59 -23.27 21.41
N LEU A 104 -2.46 -22.27 20.53
CA LEU A 104 -2.81 -22.39 19.11
C LEU A 104 -1.65 -22.79 18.21
N LYS A 105 -0.41 -22.71 18.71
CA LYS A 105 0.83 -22.86 17.93
C LYS A 105 0.91 -21.92 16.72
N ILE A 106 0.28 -20.77 16.81
CA ILE A 106 0.26 -19.72 15.80
C ILE A 106 0.38 -18.35 16.45
N LYS A 107 1.22 -17.50 15.91
CA LYS A 107 1.41 -16.13 16.35
C LYS A 107 0.40 -15.23 15.64
N ILE A 108 -0.61 -14.77 16.37
CA ILE A 108 -1.65 -13.89 15.84
C ILE A 108 -1.24 -12.41 15.93
N PRO A 109 -1.71 -11.53 15.04
CA PRO A 109 -1.42 -10.11 15.10
C PRO A 109 -2.09 -9.40 16.26
N ILE A 110 -1.56 -8.23 16.59
CA ILE A 110 -2.07 -7.34 17.62
C ILE A 110 -2.44 -6.00 17.00
N PHE A 111 -3.59 -5.46 17.36
CA PHE A 111 -3.93 -4.06 17.16
C PHE A 111 -3.78 -3.32 18.49
N LEU A 112 -3.07 -2.19 18.45
CA LEU A 112 -2.92 -1.28 19.59
C LEU A 112 -3.63 0.01 19.26
N THR A 113 -4.42 0.56 20.18
CA THR A 113 -5.17 1.78 19.90
C THR A 113 -5.43 2.61 21.17
N ASN A 114 -5.52 3.93 21.00
CA ASN A 114 -6.09 4.86 21.97
C ASN A 114 -7.39 5.50 21.44
N GLY A 115 -8.02 4.87 20.45
CA GLY A 115 -9.20 5.35 19.76
C GLY A 115 -8.89 6.24 18.56
N HIS A 116 -7.84 7.08 18.61
CA HIS A 116 -7.47 8.01 17.54
C HIS A 116 -6.41 7.44 16.60
N LYS A 117 -5.47 6.67 17.12
CA LYS A 117 -4.41 6.02 16.36
C LYS A 117 -4.53 4.52 16.48
N TRP A 118 -4.32 3.84 15.36
CA TRP A 118 -4.27 2.39 15.29
C TRP A 118 -2.90 1.94 14.84
N TYR A 119 -2.33 0.98 15.54
CA TYR A 119 -1.08 0.32 15.17
C TYR A 119 -1.34 -1.17 15.03
N TYR A 120 -0.72 -1.75 14.04
CA TYR A 120 -0.74 -3.18 13.78
C TYR A 120 0.64 -3.76 14.04
N VAL A 121 0.72 -4.82 14.83
CA VAL A 121 1.93 -5.58 15.11
C VAL A 121 1.75 -6.96 14.49
N ASP A 122 2.57 -7.27 13.49
CA ASP A 122 2.47 -8.53 12.76
C ASP A 122 3.09 -9.73 13.54
N ASP A 123 3.09 -10.91 12.92
CA ASP A 123 3.67 -12.12 13.47
C ASP A 123 5.20 -12.07 13.62
N LEU A 124 5.87 -11.14 12.95
CA LEU A 124 7.31 -10.88 13.07
C LEU A 124 7.63 -9.73 14.03
N ASP A 125 6.66 -9.31 14.84
CA ASP A 125 6.78 -8.20 15.80
C ASP A 125 7.08 -6.84 15.18
N ARG A 126 6.75 -6.63 13.90
CA ARG A 126 6.92 -5.37 13.20
C ARG A 126 5.68 -4.51 13.41
N ARG A 127 5.87 -3.40 14.11
CA ARG A 127 4.80 -2.42 14.36
C ARG A 127 4.74 -1.38 13.24
N ARG A 128 3.50 -1.04 12.84
CA ARG A 128 3.23 0.06 11.93
C ARG A 128 1.87 0.69 12.18
N GLN A 129 1.75 1.96 11.86
CA GLN A 129 0.46 2.65 11.94
C GLN A 129 -0.43 2.20 10.78
N VAL A 130 -1.69 1.96 11.08
CA VAL A 130 -2.74 1.62 10.10
C VAL A 130 -3.90 2.61 10.22
N ALA A 131 -4.64 2.82 9.14
CA ALA A 131 -5.76 3.76 9.15
C ALA A 131 -6.92 3.25 10.02
N LEU A 132 -7.25 1.95 9.92
CA LEU A 132 -8.32 1.27 10.67
C LEU A 132 -7.91 -0.17 10.94
N PRO A 133 -8.53 -0.86 11.92
CA PRO A 133 -8.35 -2.30 12.09
C PRO A 133 -8.91 -3.06 10.87
N PHE A 134 -8.36 -4.23 10.61
CA PHE A 134 -8.77 -5.04 9.45
C PHE A 134 -10.08 -5.77 9.74
N ASN A 135 -10.91 -5.98 8.72
CA ASN A 135 -12.11 -6.78 8.83
C ASN A 135 -11.78 -8.29 8.93
N GLN A 136 -12.78 -9.11 9.29
CA GLN A 136 -12.60 -10.54 9.49
C GLN A 136 -12.05 -11.27 8.27
N LYS A 137 -12.59 -10.97 7.08
CA LYS A 137 -12.20 -11.61 5.82
C LYS A 137 -10.74 -11.30 5.45
N ASP A 138 -10.31 -10.03 5.64
CA ASP A 138 -8.93 -9.62 5.37
C ASP A 138 -7.98 -10.26 6.38
N LEU A 139 -8.32 -10.30 7.67
CA LEU A 139 -7.52 -10.97 8.69
C LEU A 139 -7.39 -12.46 8.42
N HIS A 140 -8.47 -13.15 8.07
CA HIS A 140 -8.43 -14.57 7.71
C HIS A 140 -7.41 -14.84 6.58
N ARG A 141 -7.46 -14.03 5.51
CA ARG A 141 -6.53 -14.12 4.38
C ARG A 141 -5.08 -13.84 4.82
N ILE A 142 -4.85 -12.76 5.59
CA ILE A 142 -3.53 -12.38 6.09
C ILE A 142 -2.94 -13.49 6.98
N ILE A 143 -3.70 -14.07 7.89
CA ILE A 143 -3.27 -15.20 8.73
C ILE A 143 -2.93 -16.43 7.87
N SER A 144 -3.72 -16.71 6.83
CA SER A 144 -3.41 -17.80 5.90
C SER A 144 -2.07 -17.59 5.17
N LEU A 145 -1.79 -16.35 4.76
CA LEU A 145 -0.49 -15.99 4.16
C LEU A 145 0.65 -16.12 5.17
N MET A 146 0.47 -15.63 6.41
CA MET A 146 1.47 -15.74 7.48
C MET A 146 1.90 -17.19 7.72
N LYS A 147 0.95 -18.13 7.71
CA LYS A 147 1.21 -19.57 7.90
C LYS A 147 2.01 -20.20 6.78
N LYS A 148 1.86 -19.72 5.54
CA LYS A 148 2.41 -20.33 4.32
C LYS A 148 3.60 -19.57 3.76
N ARG A 149 3.82 -18.34 4.22
CA ARG A 149 4.83 -17.43 3.71
C ARG A 149 6.21 -18.05 3.67
N LYS A 150 6.88 -17.88 2.55
CA LYS A 150 8.26 -18.26 2.28
C LYS A 150 9.07 -17.00 2.03
N ASP A 151 10.39 -17.12 2.12
CA ASP A 151 11.28 -16.03 1.76
C ASP A 151 11.20 -15.73 0.25
N PRO A 152 10.75 -14.52 -0.15
CA PRO A 152 10.61 -14.17 -1.56
C PRO A 152 11.94 -14.11 -2.31
N SER A 153 13.08 -13.92 -1.63
CA SER A 153 14.40 -13.91 -2.26
C SER A 153 14.80 -15.27 -2.87
N ASN A 154 14.21 -16.34 -2.35
CA ASN A 154 14.49 -17.72 -2.80
C ASN A 154 13.59 -18.18 -3.96
N VAL A 155 12.68 -17.31 -4.45
CA VAL A 155 11.75 -17.70 -5.52
C VAL A 155 12.44 -17.71 -6.87
N LYS A 156 12.24 -18.79 -7.62
CA LYS A 156 12.70 -18.86 -9.01
C LYS A 156 11.89 -17.94 -9.91
N ILE A 157 12.57 -16.96 -10.51
CA ILE A 157 11.97 -16.00 -11.43
C ILE A 157 11.50 -16.72 -12.71
N ASN A 158 10.31 -16.38 -13.20
CA ASN A 158 9.73 -16.98 -14.39
C ASN A 158 10.33 -16.33 -15.67
N PRO A 159 11.15 -17.07 -16.45
CA PRO A 159 11.79 -16.51 -17.64
C PRO A 159 10.79 -16.21 -18.78
N LYS A 160 9.57 -16.75 -18.73
CA LYS A 160 8.50 -16.42 -19.70
C LYS A 160 7.95 -15.01 -19.47
N ILE A 161 8.05 -14.49 -18.22
CA ILE A 161 7.59 -13.14 -17.88
C ILE A 161 8.72 -12.14 -18.14
N VAL A 162 9.92 -12.39 -17.63
CA VAL A 162 11.09 -11.53 -17.78
C VAL A 162 12.28 -12.38 -18.20
N ASP A 163 12.87 -12.04 -19.34
CA ASP A 163 13.96 -12.77 -20.00
C ASP A 163 15.25 -11.94 -20.13
N ARG A 164 15.15 -10.61 -20.05
CA ARG A 164 16.31 -9.72 -20.10
C ARG A 164 17.05 -9.69 -18.77
N GLN A 165 18.39 -9.74 -18.80
CA GLN A 165 19.25 -9.80 -17.61
C GLN A 165 18.93 -8.66 -16.62
N ARG A 166 18.84 -7.42 -17.06
CA ARG A 166 18.50 -6.26 -16.23
C ARG A 166 17.12 -6.37 -15.59
N GLY A 167 16.16 -6.94 -16.33
CA GLY A 167 14.83 -7.19 -15.77
C GLY A 167 14.85 -8.25 -14.68
N ILE A 168 15.63 -9.33 -14.86
CA ILE A 168 15.81 -10.39 -13.84
C ILE A 168 16.50 -9.82 -12.60
N GLU A 169 17.53 -9.01 -12.75
CA GLU A 169 18.23 -8.32 -11.66
C GLU A 169 17.28 -7.39 -10.89
N ALA A 170 16.47 -6.61 -11.61
CA ALA A 170 15.46 -5.74 -11.01
C ALA A 170 14.46 -6.52 -10.13
N VAL A 171 13.95 -7.64 -10.64
CA VAL A 171 13.04 -8.51 -9.87
C VAL A 171 13.73 -9.05 -8.62
N LYS A 172 14.98 -9.57 -8.73
CA LYS A 172 15.75 -10.06 -7.59
C LYS A 172 15.93 -9.00 -6.52
N LEU A 173 16.37 -7.80 -6.89
CA LEU A 173 16.58 -6.68 -5.97
C LEU A 173 15.32 -6.33 -5.19
N VAL A 174 14.15 -6.30 -5.83
CA VAL A 174 12.89 -6.00 -5.16
C VAL A 174 12.46 -7.13 -4.23
N LEU A 175 12.58 -8.40 -4.66
CA LEU A 175 12.24 -9.55 -3.81
C LEU A 175 13.17 -9.65 -2.59
N GLU A 176 14.48 -9.42 -2.74
CA GLU A 176 15.43 -9.32 -1.65
C GLU A 176 15.14 -8.14 -0.71
N HIS A 177 14.72 -7.01 -1.25
CA HIS A 177 14.34 -5.84 -0.48
C HIS A 177 13.15 -6.15 0.44
N PHE A 178 12.12 -6.80 -0.07
CA PHE A 178 10.97 -7.25 0.73
C PHE A 178 11.33 -8.38 1.71
N SER A 179 12.24 -9.28 1.34
CA SER A 179 12.76 -10.31 2.25
C SER A 179 13.43 -9.71 3.50
N LYS A 180 14.13 -8.59 3.34
CA LYS A 180 14.75 -7.84 4.45
C LYS A 180 13.75 -7.08 5.33
N GLY A 181 12.44 -7.16 5.02
CA GLY A 181 11.37 -6.57 5.82
C GLY A 181 10.94 -5.16 5.40
N HIS A 182 11.52 -4.59 4.34
CA HIS A 182 11.03 -3.36 3.74
C HIS A 182 9.62 -3.58 3.17
N ARG A 183 8.83 -2.53 3.10
CA ARG A 183 7.44 -2.61 2.62
C ARG A 183 7.17 -1.81 1.36
N GLU A 184 8.04 -0.86 1.05
CA GLU A 184 7.97 0.00 -0.12
C GLU A 184 9.20 -0.26 -1.02
N ALA A 185 9.01 -0.27 -2.34
CA ALA A 185 10.08 -0.38 -3.32
C ALA A 185 9.84 0.57 -4.49
N LEU A 186 10.87 1.31 -4.90
CA LEU A 186 10.83 2.20 -6.06
C LEU A 186 11.66 1.61 -7.21
N VAL A 187 10.97 1.31 -8.31
CA VAL A 187 11.58 0.76 -9.54
C VAL A 187 11.68 1.88 -10.57
N ASN A 188 12.84 2.49 -10.65
CA ASN A 188 13.17 3.50 -11.66
C ASN A 188 13.78 2.83 -12.89
N MET A 189 13.02 2.71 -13.96
CA MET A 189 13.46 2.13 -15.23
C MET A 189 12.99 2.98 -16.40
N ALA A 190 13.83 3.20 -17.39
CA ALA A 190 13.49 3.97 -18.57
C ALA A 190 12.28 3.40 -19.33
N THR A 191 11.53 4.27 -20.02
CA THR A 191 10.40 3.84 -20.87
C THR A 191 10.90 2.91 -21.97
N GLY A 192 10.15 1.84 -22.27
CA GLY A 192 10.55 0.83 -23.28
C GLY A 192 11.47 -0.27 -22.78
N THR A 193 12.00 -0.20 -21.54
CA THR A 193 12.88 -1.24 -20.98
C THR A 193 12.12 -2.44 -20.41
N GLY A 194 10.80 -2.37 -20.30
CA GLY A 194 9.95 -3.47 -19.83
C GLY A 194 9.47 -3.37 -18.39
N LYS A 195 9.30 -2.15 -17.83
CA LYS A 195 8.78 -1.90 -16.48
C LYS A 195 7.59 -2.78 -16.10
N THR A 196 6.55 -2.82 -16.95
CA THR A 196 5.34 -3.61 -16.69
C THR A 196 5.63 -5.11 -16.59
N ARG A 197 6.55 -5.67 -17.42
CA ARG A 197 6.96 -7.08 -17.32
C ARG A 197 7.70 -7.36 -16.01
N VAL A 198 8.57 -6.44 -15.58
CA VAL A 198 9.27 -6.52 -14.29
C VAL A 198 8.25 -6.50 -13.16
N ALA A 199 7.27 -5.59 -13.17
CA ALA A 199 6.21 -5.57 -12.16
C ALA A 199 5.42 -6.89 -12.11
N ILE A 200 5.00 -7.43 -13.24
CA ILE A 200 4.31 -8.72 -13.32
C ILE A 200 5.18 -9.86 -12.78
N ALA A 201 6.50 -9.86 -13.05
CA ALA A 201 7.42 -10.87 -12.53
C ALA A 201 7.63 -10.76 -11.01
N ILE A 202 7.63 -9.54 -10.44
CA ILE A 202 7.66 -9.33 -9.00
C ILE A 202 6.36 -9.84 -8.36
N ILE A 203 5.21 -9.54 -8.96
CA ILE A 203 3.89 -10.06 -8.52
C ILE A 203 3.90 -11.59 -8.51
N ASP A 204 4.37 -12.24 -9.59
CA ASP A 204 4.51 -13.70 -9.69
C ASP A 204 5.41 -14.26 -8.57
N GLY A 205 6.53 -13.59 -8.31
CA GLY A 205 7.45 -13.96 -7.23
C GLY A 205 6.81 -13.90 -5.85
N LEU A 206 6.12 -12.80 -5.53
CA LEU A 206 5.44 -12.62 -4.24
C LEU A 206 4.26 -13.59 -4.05
N ILE A 207 3.54 -13.92 -5.13
CA ILE A 207 2.48 -14.93 -5.11
C ILE A 207 3.06 -16.33 -4.83
N LYS A 208 4.14 -16.71 -5.50
CA LYS A 208 4.83 -18.01 -5.28
C LYS A 208 5.43 -18.13 -3.88
N ALA A 209 5.85 -17.00 -3.31
CA ALA A 209 6.33 -16.92 -1.93
C ALA A 209 5.20 -16.91 -0.90
N GLU A 210 3.91 -16.94 -1.31
CA GLU A 210 2.75 -16.75 -0.42
C GLU A 210 2.84 -15.44 0.39
N CYS A 211 3.46 -14.40 -0.20
CA CYS A 211 3.56 -13.06 0.38
C CYS A 211 2.43 -12.13 -0.11
N ALA A 212 1.75 -12.48 -1.20
CA ALA A 212 0.64 -11.72 -1.76
C ALA A 212 -0.39 -12.66 -2.41
N GLN A 213 -1.67 -12.37 -2.21
CA GLN A 213 -2.80 -13.06 -2.82
C GLN A 213 -3.71 -12.08 -3.57
N LYS A 214 -3.99 -10.91 -2.99
CA LYS A 214 -4.78 -9.83 -3.61
C LYS A 214 -3.89 -8.67 -3.99
N VAL A 215 -3.93 -8.27 -5.25
CA VAL A 215 -3.07 -7.25 -5.83
C VAL A 215 -3.90 -6.13 -6.44
N LEU A 216 -3.61 -4.88 -6.10
CA LEU A 216 -4.15 -3.69 -6.74
C LEU A 216 -3.09 -3.07 -7.65
N PHE A 217 -3.42 -2.89 -8.91
CA PHE A 217 -2.58 -2.21 -9.91
C PHE A 217 -3.20 -0.86 -10.24
N VAL A 218 -2.54 0.21 -9.80
CA VAL A 218 -3.00 1.59 -9.93
C VAL A 218 -2.29 2.25 -11.12
N VAL A 219 -3.07 2.77 -12.05
CA VAL A 219 -2.57 3.40 -13.28
C VAL A 219 -3.02 4.86 -13.37
N ASP A 220 -2.28 5.66 -14.14
CA ASP A 220 -2.65 7.04 -14.43
C ASP A 220 -3.82 7.11 -15.45
N ARG A 221 -3.83 6.21 -16.45
CA ARG A 221 -4.81 6.21 -17.55
C ARG A 221 -5.41 4.82 -17.78
N ILE A 222 -6.67 4.80 -18.17
CA ILE A 222 -7.43 3.57 -18.50
C ILE A 222 -6.69 2.71 -19.56
N SER A 223 -6.10 3.34 -20.58
CA SER A 223 -5.35 2.62 -21.63
C SER A 223 -4.16 1.81 -21.07
N LEU A 224 -3.47 2.32 -20.04
CA LEU A 224 -2.40 1.59 -19.36
C LEU A 224 -2.96 0.43 -18.53
N GLY A 225 -4.12 0.63 -17.90
CA GLY A 225 -4.84 -0.42 -17.19
C GLY A 225 -5.22 -1.59 -18.11
N ASN A 226 -5.79 -1.29 -19.26
CA ASN A 226 -6.12 -2.28 -20.29
C ASN A 226 -4.86 -3.02 -20.80
N GLN A 227 -3.75 -2.33 -20.97
CA GLN A 227 -2.49 -2.97 -21.35
C GLN A 227 -1.98 -3.91 -20.26
N ALA A 228 -2.01 -3.52 -18.99
CA ALA A 228 -1.62 -4.37 -17.86
C ALA A 228 -2.53 -5.59 -17.75
N LYS A 229 -3.86 -5.39 -17.90
CA LYS A 229 -4.87 -6.46 -17.91
C LYS A 229 -4.60 -7.48 -19.03
N GLU A 230 -4.58 -7.04 -20.30
CA GLU A 230 -4.53 -7.94 -21.44
C GLU A 230 -3.12 -8.53 -21.67
N LYS A 231 -2.08 -7.71 -21.68
CA LYS A 231 -0.70 -8.15 -21.97
C LYS A 231 0.06 -8.65 -20.74
N GLY A 232 -0.45 -8.36 -19.55
CA GLY A 232 0.12 -8.77 -18.26
C GLY A 232 -0.69 -9.88 -17.60
N PHE A 233 -1.75 -9.50 -16.88
CA PHE A 233 -2.46 -10.43 -15.99
C PHE A 233 -3.11 -11.59 -16.75
N LYS A 234 -3.89 -11.36 -17.81
CA LYS A 234 -4.53 -12.45 -18.59
C LYS A 234 -3.51 -13.39 -19.22
N LYS A 235 -2.37 -12.85 -19.66
CA LYS A 235 -1.33 -13.66 -20.30
C LYS A 235 -0.59 -14.58 -19.35
N TYR A 236 -0.28 -14.10 -18.13
CA TYR A 236 0.59 -14.82 -17.18
C TYR A 236 -0.15 -15.46 -16.01
N PHE A 237 -1.42 -15.06 -15.80
CA PHE A 237 -2.31 -15.60 -14.79
C PHE A 237 -3.71 -15.88 -15.37
N PRO A 238 -3.82 -16.74 -16.40
CA PRO A 238 -5.07 -16.92 -17.14
C PRO A 238 -6.25 -17.41 -16.28
N ASP A 239 -5.95 -18.18 -15.23
CA ASP A 239 -6.97 -18.76 -14.34
C ASP A 239 -7.30 -17.86 -13.14
N SER A 240 -6.76 -16.65 -13.09
CA SER A 240 -6.98 -15.75 -11.96
C SER A 240 -8.02 -14.69 -12.29
N PRO A 241 -9.07 -14.50 -11.45
CA PRO A 241 -10.07 -13.47 -11.67
C PRO A 241 -9.47 -12.07 -11.61
N ILE A 242 -9.81 -11.24 -12.60
CA ILE A 242 -9.36 -9.85 -12.72
C ILE A 242 -10.60 -8.95 -12.68
N CYS A 243 -10.58 -7.90 -11.87
CA CYS A 243 -11.63 -6.88 -11.78
C CYS A 243 -11.06 -5.53 -12.19
N GLU A 244 -11.64 -4.92 -13.21
CA GLU A 244 -11.36 -3.55 -13.61
C GLU A 244 -12.37 -2.62 -12.97
N LEU A 245 -11.93 -1.92 -11.91
CA LEU A 245 -12.85 -1.11 -11.08
C LEU A 245 -13.56 0.02 -11.84
N ASN A 246 -13.06 0.40 -13.02
CA ASN A 246 -13.69 1.44 -13.85
C ASN A 246 -14.95 0.94 -14.58
N GLU A 247 -15.00 -0.33 -14.96
CA GLU A 247 -16.02 -0.93 -15.81
C GLU A 247 -16.89 -1.94 -15.05
N GLU A 248 -16.24 -2.82 -14.29
CA GLU A 248 -16.90 -3.97 -13.63
C GLU A 248 -17.35 -3.63 -12.20
N GLY A 249 -16.96 -2.47 -11.69
CA GLY A 249 -17.22 -2.07 -10.31
C GLY A 249 -16.37 -2.86 -9.32
N TYR A 250 -17.01 -3.47 -8.30
CA TYR A 250 -16.32 -4.20 -7.24
C TYR A 250 -16.67 -5.68 -7.27
N SER A 251 -15.67 -6.54 -7.20
CA SER A 251 -15.83 -7.98 -7.04
C SER A 251 -14.95 -8.51 -5.91
N ASP A 252 -15.55 -9.12 -4.92
CA ASP A 252 -14.83 -9.70 -3.76
C ASP A 252 -13.96 -10.90 -4.12
N SER A 253 -14.29 -11.60 -5.20
CA SER A 253 -13.61 -12.82 -5.64
C SER A 253 -12.38 -12.56 -6.51
N ALA A 254 -12.16 -11.34 -6.96
CA ALA A 254 -11.01 -11.00 -7.80
C ALA A 254 -9.69 -11.15 -7.03
N ARG A 255 -8.68 -11.62 -7.76
CA ARG A 255 -7.30 -11.66 -7.30
C ARG A 255 -6.54 -10.40 -7.68
N PHE A 256 -6.77 -9.94 -8.91
CA PHE A 256 -6.16 -8.74 -9.46
C PHE A 256 -7.21 -7.67 -9.66
N TYR A 257 -6.90 -6.49 -9.15
CA TYR A 257 -7.70 -5.29 -9.34
C TYR A 257 -6.89 -4.28 -10.13
N VAL A 258 -7.49 -3.72 -11.17
CA VAL A 258 -6.90 -2.63 -11.95
C VAL A 258 -7.77 -1.40 -11.81
N SER A 259 -7.19 -0.27 -11.46
CA SER A 259 -7.92 0.97 -11.27
C SER A 259 -7.09 2.19 -11.65
N THR A 260 -7.77 3.28 -11.98
CA THR A 260 -7.11 4.58 -12.02
C THR A 260 -7.19 5.25 -10.65
N VAL A 261 -6.24 6.17 -10.40
CA VAL A 261 -6.29 7.02 -9.19
C VAL A 261 -7.59 7.80 -9.12
N GLN A 262 -8.05 8.36 -10.24
CA GLN A 262 -9.28 9.13 -10.32
C GLN A 262 -10.47 8.30 -9.87
N THR A 263 -10.55 7.03 -10.28
CA THR A 263 -11.60 6.11 -9.82
C THR A 263 -11.54 5.87 -8.33
N LEU A 264 -10.36 5.53 -7.80
CA LEU A 264 -10.18 5.29 -6.37
C LEU A 264 -10.55 6.52 -5.52
N MET A 265 -10.20 7.72 -6.00
CA MET A 265 -10.47 8.99 -5.33
C MET A 265 -11.87 9.55 -5.61
N SER A 266 -12.66 8.92 -6.48
CA SER A 266 -14.00 9.38 -6.79
C SER A 266 -14.89 9.41 -5.56
N SER A 267 -15.73 10.48 -5.45
CA SER A 267 -16.68 10.60 -4.34
C SER A 267 -17.86 9.68 -4.53
N GLN A 268 -18.15 8.87 -3.52
CA GLN A 268 -19.27 7.95 -3.49
C GLN A 268 -20.32 8.46 -2.50
N LYS A 269 -21.38 9.10 -3.00
CA LYS A 269 -22.50 9.54 -2.14
C LYS A 269 -23.30 8.32 -1.68
N PRO A 270 -23.69 8.23 -0.39
CA PRO A 270 -23.45 9.16 0.72
C PRO A 270 -22.14 8.90 1.48
N ARG A 271 -21.23 8.04 1.03
CA ARG A 271 -20.09 7.56 1.80
C ARG A 271 -18.76 7.83 1.10
N GLY A 272 -17.99 8.81 1.56
CA GLY A 272 -16.55 8.95 1.37
C GLY A 272 -15.98 8.76 -0.05
N LYS A 273 -14.78 8.26 -0.15
CA LYS A 273 -14.08 7.94 -1.41
C LYS A 273 -14.30 6.47 -1.82
N PHE A 274 -14.14 6.18 -3.11
CA PHE A 274 -14.36 4.82 -3.62
C PHE A 274 -13.40 3.80 -2.96
N TYR A 275 -12.15 4.16 -2.70
CA TYR A 275 -11.20 3.27 -2.02
C TYR A 275 -11.64 2.87 -0.61
N GLU A 276 -12.46 3.68 0.07
CA GLU A 276 -12.99 3.38 1.42
C GLU A 276 -14.03 2.25 1.44
N LYS A 277 -14.48 1.78 0.27
CA LYS A 277 -15.31 0.56 0.17
C LYS A 277 -14.52 -0.70 0.51
N PHE A 278 -13.20 -0.64 0.38
CA PHE A 278 -12.30 -1.73 0.72
C PHE A 278 -11.83 -1.57 2.18
N GLY A 279 -11.61 -2.68 2.86
CA GLY A 279 -10.91 -2.66 4.14
C GLY A 279 -9.47 -2.18 3.99
N THR A 280 -8.89 -1.65 5.05
CA THR A 280 -7.48 -1.20 5.05
C THR A 280 -6.50 -2.35 4.80
N GLY A 281 -6.87 -3.59 5.13
CA GLY A 281 -6.12 -4.81 4.85
C GLY A 281 -6.53 -5.53 3.56
N ALA A 282 -7.33 -4.91 2.67
CA ALA A 282 -7.92 -5.60 1.51
C ALA A 282 -6.90 -6.09 0.48
N PHE A 283 -5.76 -5.44 0.35
CA PHE A 283 -4.72 -5.79 -0.61
C PHE A 283 -3.42 -6.16 0.10
N ASP A 284 -2.70 -7.14 -0.44
CA ASP A 284 -1.38 -7.53 0.04
C ASP A 284 -0.27 -6.78 -0.68
N LEU A 285 -0.52 -6.39 -1.93
CA LEU A 285 0.40 -5.66 -2.78
C LEU A 285 -0.35 -4.59 -3.57
N ILE A 286 0.21 -3.39 -3.63
CA ILE A 286 -0.23 -2.31 -4.51
C ILE A 286 0.93 -1.90 -5.40
N VAL A 287 0.68 -1.88 -6.70
CA VAL A 287 1.63 -1.38 -7.70
C VAL A 287 1.11 -0.07 -8.26
N PHE A 288 1.89 1.00 -8.13
CA PHE A 288 1.61 2.31 -8.70
C PHE A 288 2.43 2.48 -9.98
N ASP A 289 1.76 2.48 -11.12
CA ASP A 289 2.40 2.74 -12.41
C ASP A 289 2.50 4.26 -12.64
N GLU A 290 3.60 4.72 -13.22
CA GLU A 290 3.92 6.14 -13.41
C GLU A 290 3.90 6.95 -12.09
N ALA A 291 4.58 6.44 -11.06
CA ALA A 291 4.56 6.95 -9.68
C ALA A 291 5.07 8.40 -9.50
N HIS A 292 5.56 9.06 -10.57
CA HIS A 292 6.07 10.43 -10.54
C HIS A 292 5.03 11.50 -10.86
N ARG A 293 3.89 11.13 -11.48
CA ARG A 293 2.88 12.10 -11.93
C ARG A 293 1.87 12.41 -10.84
N SER A 294 1.64 13.71 -10.55
CA SER A 294 0.52 14.31 -9.77
C SER A 294 -0.03 13.47 -8.59
N TYR A 295 0.72 12.51 -8.12
CA TYR A 295 0.37 11.46 -7.20
C TYR A 295 0.47 11.90 -5.75
N TYR A 296 1.26 12.97 -5.48
CA TYR A 296 1.62 13.31 -4.11
C TYR A 296 0.41 13.73 -3.26
N ASP A 297 -0.46 14.60 -3.79
CA ASP A 297 -1.58 15.11 -3.01
C ASP A 297 -2.76 14.12 -2.94
N ARG A 298 -3.01 13.38 -4.03
CA ARG A 298 -4.17 12.48 -4.13
C ARG A 298 -3.87 11.04 -3.76
N ASN A 299 -2.66 10.57 -4.01
CA ASN A 299 -2.27 9.18 -3.72
C ASN A 299 -1.80 8.97 -2.29
N ASN A 300 -1.35 10.00 -1.60
CA ASN A 300 -0.94 9.92 -0.22
C ASN A 300 -2.07 9.32 0.65
N ASP A 301 -3.33 9.65 0.35
CA ASP A 301 -4.49 9.08 1.04
C ASP A 301 -4.61 7.58 0.77
N ILE A 302 -4.56 7.15 -0.51
CA ILE A 302 -4.60 5.74 -0.90
C ILE A 302 -3.39 5.00 -0.33
N PHE A 303 -2.20 5.61 -0.43
CA PHE A 303 -0.95 5.04 0.05
C PHE A 303 -0.96 4.80 1.56
N LYS A 304 -1.50 5.73 2.35
CA LYS A 304 -1.62 5.63 3.81
C LYS A 304 -2.79 4.77 4.26
N TYR A 305 -3.85 4.71 3.46
CA TYR A 305 -5.06 3.98 3.82
C TYR A 305 -4.83 2.47 3.83
N PHE A 306 -4.22 1.93 2.77
CA PHE A 306 -4.01 0.49 2.65
C PHE A 306 -2.71 0.02 3.32
N ASP A 307 -2.83 -1.00 4.16
CA ASP A 307 -1.68 -1.73 4.70
C ASP A 307 -1.26 -2.85 3.76
N ALA A 308 -0.44 -2.52 2.77
CA ALA A 308 0.04 -3.44 1.74
C ALA A 308 1.55 -3.27 1.52
N LEU A 309 2.20 -4.25 0.86
CA LEU A 309 3.47 -4.00 0.19
C LEU A 309 3.21 -3.03 -0.96
N LYS A 310 4.14 -2.10 -1.24
CA LYS A 310 3.94 -1.07 -2.26
C LYS A 310 5.11 -1.02 -3.22
N ILE A 311 4.81 -0.94 -4.51
CA ILE A 311 5.81 -0.80 -5.58
C ILE A 311 5.45 0.43 -6.40
N GLY A 312 6.38 1.36 -6.54
CA GLY A 312 6.31 2.46 -7.50
C GLY A 312 7.10 2.13 -8.76
N LEU A 313 6.47 2.26 -9.90
CA LEU A 313 7.13 2.16 -11.20
C LEU A 313 7.24 3.56 -11.80
N THR A 314 8.43 3.98 -12.19
CA THR A 314 8.63 5.29 -12.82
C THR A 314 9.80 5.27 -13.79
N ALA A 315 9.75 6.14 -14.80
CA ALA A 315 10.91 6.42 -15.64
C ALA A 315 11.69 7.65 -15.14
N THR A 316 10.99 8.57 -14.47
CA THR A 316 11.51 9.88 -14.06
C THR A 316 11.01 10.20 -12.65
N PRO A 317 11.67 9.69 -11.60
CA PRO A 317 11.26 10.02 -10.23
C PRO A 317 11.42 11.53 -9.98
N SER A 318 10.40 12.16 -9.38
CA SER A 318 10.47 13.56 -8.97
C SER A 318 11.27 13.70 -7.69
N SER A 319 12.11 14.73 -7.62
CA SER A 319 12.89 15.11 -6.43
C SER A 319 12.58 16.54 -5.97
N GLU A 320 11.45 17.11 -6.42
CA GLU A 320 11.00 18.44 -5.96
C GLU A 320 10.53 18.36 -4.51
N ASP A 321 10.84 19.41 -3.72
CA ASP A 321 10.60 19.44 -2.26
C ASP A 321 9.14 19.18 -1.84
N THR A 322 8.17 19.44 -2.72
CA THR A 322 6.74 19.20 -2.47
C THR A 322 6.23 17.88 -3.04
N LYS A 323 7.04 17.12 -3.79
CA LYS A 323 6.61 15.93 -4.54
C LYS A 323 7.72 14.89 -4.64
N ASP A 324 8.35 14.55 -3.51
CA ASP A 324 9.48 13.62 -3.51
C ASP A 324 8.98 12.16 -3.59
N THR A 325 9.12 11.57 -4.78
CA THR A 325 8.80 10.16 -5.03
C THR A 325 9.67 9.23 -4.17
N PHE A 326 10.89 9.62 -3.84
CA PHE A 326 11.80 8.80 -3.04
C PHE A 326 11.31 8.72 -1.59
N GLU A 327 10.86 9.85 -1.01
CA GLU A 327 10.30 9.89 0.33
C GLU A 327 9.04 9.02 0.45
N LEU A 328 8.13 9.09 -0.54
CA LEU A 328 6.91 8.29 -0.56
C LEU A 328 7.19 6.78 -0.51
N PHE A 329 8.24 6.32 -1.19
CA PHE A 329 8.66 4.91 -1.21
C PHE A 329 9.78 4.59 -0.22
N ASN A 330 9.99 5.45 0.79
CA ASN A 330 10.98 5.27 1.84
C ASN A 330 12.40 4.99 1.31
N CYS A 331 12.75 5.67 0.22
CA CYS A 331 14.06 5.60 -0.42
C CYS A 331 14.87 6.86 -0.12
N GLU A 332 16.20 6.72 -0.03
CA GLU A 332 17.10 7.87 -0.01
C GLU A 332 17.04 8.61 -1.34
N LYS A 333 17.04 9.96 -1.31
CA LYS A 333 16.96 10.80 -2.51
C LYS A 333 18.00 10.39 -3.54
N GLY A 334 17.56 10.10 -4.76
CA GLY A 334 18.42 9.65 -5.86
C GLY A 334 18.81 8.17 -5.82
N LYS A 335 18.42 7.40 -4.78
CA LYS A 335 18.75 5.98 -4.64
C LYS A 335 17.46 5.12 -4.58
N PRO A 336 16.81 4.88 -5.72
CA PRO A 336 15.66 3.96 -5.77
C PRO A 336 16.11 2.53 -5.48
N THR A 337 15.16 1.64 -5.15
CA THR A 337 15.43 0.20 -4.97
C THR A 337 16.04 -0.43 -6.22
N VAL A 338 15.56 -0.01 -7.39
CA VAL A 338 16.09 -0.40 -8.70
C VAL A 338 16.33 0.84 -9.53
N LYS A 339 17.51 0.96 -10.15
CA LYS A 339 17.86 2.01 -11.11
C LYS A 339 18.30 1.36 -12.42
N TYR A 340 17.62 1.71 -13.51
CA TYR A 340 17.99 1.35 -14.87
C TYR A 340 17.59 2.49 -15.80
N ASP A 341 18.45 3.46 -15.91
CA ASP A 341 18.16 4.70 -16.64
C ASP A 341 18.26 4.55 -18.17
N TYR A 342 18.00 5.64 -18.88
CA TYR A 342 18.01 5.63 -20.34
C TYR A 342 19.38 5.29 -20.91
N TRP A 343 20.45 5.85 -20.35
CA TRP A 343 21.79 5.63 -20.86
C TRP A 343 22.30 4.22 -20.55
N ASP A 344 21.93 3.66 -19.41
CA ASP A 344 22.18 2.22 -19.11
C ASP A 344 21.52 1.34 -20.17
N ALA A 345 20.27 1.66 -20.54
CA ALA A 345 19.54 0.90 -21.53
C ALA A 345 20.08 1.04 -22.97
N VAL A 346 20.63 2.21 -23.31
CA VAL A 346 21.34 2.42 -24.58
C VAL A 346 22.65 1.65 -24.60
N ASN A 347 23.43 1.68 -23.52
CA ASN A 347 24.68 0.93 -23.40
C ASN A 347 24.45 -0.60 -23.52
N ASP A 348 23.35 -1.09 -22.92
CA ASP A 348 22.93 -2.49 -23.01
C ASP A 348 22.26 -2.83 -24.36
N LYS A 349 22.20 -1.89 -25.32
CA LYS A 349 21.55 -2.04 -26.65
C LYS A 349 20.07 -2.41 -26.59
N VAL A 350 19.39 -2.04 -25.50
CA VAL A 350 17.95 -2.23 -25.31
C VAL A 350 17.17 -1.04 -25.88
N LEU A 351 17.75 0.15 -25.81
CA LEU A 351 17.23 1.38 -26.42
C LEU A 351 18.23 1.92 -27.43
N VAL A 352 17.74 2.72 -28.35
CA VAL A 352 18.58 3.45 -29.32
C VAL A 352 18.88 4.85 -28.80
N PRO A 353 20.09 5.40 -29.01
CA PRO A 353 20.34 6.78 -28.65
C PRO A 353 19.47 7.72 -29.49
N TYR A 354 18.99 8.80 -28.86
CA TYR A 354 18.30 9.86 -29.60
C TYR A 354 19.31 10.88 -30.08
N VAL A 355 19.03 11.48 -31.22
CA VAL A 355 19.70 12.68 -31.73
C VAL A 355 18.70 13.82 -31.58
N GLY A 356 19.07 14.84 -30.84
CA GLY A 356 18.23 16.03 -30.66
C GLY A 356 18.72 17.16 -31.54
N ASP A 357 17.86 17.69 -32.39
CA ASP A 357 18.11 18.93 -33.11
C ASP A 357 17.57 20.10 -32.26
N ILE A 358 18.45 21.03 -31.93
CA ILE A 358 18.06 22.27 -31.24
C ILE A 358 17.55 23.23 -32.30
N ILE A 359 16.27 23.47 -32.37
CA ILE A 359 15.67 24.49 -33.22
C ILE A 359 15.62 25.79 -32.42
N GLU A 360 16.54 26.70 -32.65
CA GLU A 360 16.51 28.06 -32.14
C GLU A 360 15.51 28.89 -32.93
N THR A 361 14.39 29.26 -32.30
CA THR A 361 13.50 30.26 -32.88
C THR A 361 13.94 31.65 -32.43
N LYS A 362 13.60 32.69 -33.21
CA LYS A 362 13.84 34.09 -32.81
C LYS A 362 13.24 34.44 -31.44
N VAL A 363 12.19 33.76 -31.05
CA VAL A 363 11.53 33.89 -29.74
C VAL A 363 12.40 33.31 -28.64
N LEU A 364 12.99 32.13 -28.83
CA LEU A 364 13.90 31.49 -27.86
C LEU A 364 15.23 32.24 -27.70
N SER A 365 15.80 32.72 -28.80
CA SER A 365 17.11 33.39 -28.76
C SER A 365 17.05 34.86 -28.31
N LEU A 366 15.94 35.58 -28.62
CA LEU A 366 15.80 37.02 -28.35
C LEU A 366 14.89 37.36 -27.17
N GLY A 367 14.16 36.33 -26.64
CA GLY A 367 13.09 36.53 -25.66
C GLY A 367 11.83 37.16 -26.30
N ILE A 368 10.80 37.33 -25.47
CA ILE A 368 9.52 37.94 -25.88
C ILE A 368 9.38 39.28 -25.12
N GLU A 369 9.34 40.36 -25.84
CA GLU A 369 8.89 41.64 -25.28
C GLU A 369 7.35 41.71 -25.43
N GLY A 370 6.62 41.84 -24.30
CA GLY A 370 5.15 41.79 -24.28
C GLY A 370 4.46 42.72 -25.26
N LYS A 371 5.05 43.88 -25.59
CA LYS A 371 4.51 44.85 -26.55
C LYS A 371 4.69 44.51 -28.02
N LYS A 372 5.56 43.52 -28.34
CA LYS A 372 5.88 43.11 -29.74
C LYS A 372 5.24 41.81 -30.15
N LEU A 373 4.48 41.16 -29.26
CA LEU A 373 3.78 39.91 -29.57
C LEU A 373 2.67 40.15 -30.62
N SER A 374 2.58 39.25 -31.60
CA SER A 374 1.39 39.24 -32.48
C SER A 374 0.13 38.99 -31.68
N LYS A 375 -1.00 39.54 -32.16
CA LYS A 375 -2.30 39.35 -31.49
C LYS A 375 -2.65 37.86 -31.26
N GLU A 376 -2.28 37.02 -32.21
CA GLU A 376 -2.49 35.57 -32.14
C GLU A 376 -1.67 34.92 -31.03
N LEU A 377 -0.39 35.30 -30.90
CA LEU A 377 0.49 34.80 -29.85
C LEU A 377 0.07 35.31 -28.46
N GLN A 378 -0.38 36.56 -28.35
CA GLN A 378 -0.94 37.11 -27.11
C GLN A 378 -2.20 36.35 -26.69
N GLN A 379 -3.05 35.99 -27.64
CA GLN A 379 -4.26 35.23 -27.39
C GLN A 379 -3.95 33.78 -26.95
N ALA A 380 -2.95 33.14 -27.58
CA ALA A 380 -2.48 31.81 -27.19
C ALA A 380 -1.87 31.78 -25.79
N LEU A 381 -1.08 32.79 -25.41
CA LEU A 381 -0.50 32.92 -24.07
C LEU A 381 -1.56 33.18 -22.99
N LYS A 382 -2.61 33.96 -23.30
CA LYS A 382 -3.75 34.15 -22.40
C LYS A 382 -4.56 32.87 -22.17
N LEU A 383 -4.73 32.04 -23.20
CA LEU A 383 -5.39 30.75 -23.09
C LEU A 383 -4.60 29.74 -22.25
N GLN A 384 -3.29 29.96 -22.07
CA GLN A 384 -2.43 29.12 -21.21
C GLN A 384 -2.21 29.72 -19.82
N GLU A 385 -2.93 30.76 -19.43
CA GLU A 385 -2.78 31.50 -18.15
C GLU A 385 -1.37 32.10 -17.94
N ALA A 386 -0.61 32.30 -19.02
CA ALA A 386 0.74 32.89 -18.99
C ALA A 386 0.67 34.38 -19.37
N GLU A 387 1.11 35.25 -18.49
CA GLU A 387 1.19 36.69 -18.78
C GLU A 387 2.40 37.00 -19.68
N PRO A 388 2.28 37.89 -20.69
CA PRO A 388 3.38 38.24 -21.60
C PRO A 388 4.64 38.75 -20.92
N GLU A 389 4.51 39.37 -19.76
CA GLU A 389 5.62 39.93 -18.96
C GLU A 389 6.52 38.85 -18.33
N THR A 390 6.06 37.60 -18.25
CA THR A 390 6.86 36.48 -17.69
C THR A 390 7.95 35.96 -18.61
N PHE A 391 8.00 36.42 -19.86
CA PHE A 391 8.96 35.98 -20.89
C PHE A 391 10.07 37.00 -21.18
N GLN A 392 10.49 37.76 -20.17
CA GLN A 392 11.52 38.84 -20.36
C GLN A 392 12.95 38.33 -20.47
N THR A 393 13.24 37.09 -20.11
CA THR A 393 14.60 36.55 -20.10
C THR A 393 14.75 35.49 -21.18
N PRO A 394 15.72 35.60 -22.10
CA PRO A 394 15.97 34.57 -23.11
C PRO A 394 16.28 33.22 -22.46
N GLY A 395 15.57 32.18 -22.87
CA GLY A 395 15.89 30.78 -22.60
C GLY A 395 15.46 30.19 -21.25
N SER A 396 15.14 30.96 -20.22
CA SER A 396 15.03 30.39 -18.86
C SER A 396 13.69 29.84 -18.45
N LYS A 397 12.62 30.00 -19.25
CA LYS A 397 11.26 29.53 -18.89
C LYS A 397 10.58 28.60 -19.88
N PHE A 398 11.16 28.40 -21.07
CA PHE A 398 10.63 27.44 -22.04
C PHE A 398 11.00 25.98 -21.78
N GLU A 399 11.96 25.71 -20.88
CA GLU A 399 12.27 24.33 -20.43
C GLU A 399 11.16 23.68 -19.58
N LYS A 400 10.12 24.44 -19.24
CA LYS A 400 9.00 23.97 -18.37
C LYS A 400 7.64 23.80 -19.10
N LEU A 401 7.60 24.03 -20.37
CA LEU A 401 6.47 23.68 -21.24
C LEU A 401 6.79 22.42 -22.03
#